data_c9e226ef9cd32896bab6743bf1f8ae43
#
_entry.id   c9e226ef9cd32896bab6743bf1f8ae43
#
_cell.length_a   1.000
_cell.length_b   1.000
_cell.length_c   1.000
_cell.angle_alpha   90.00
_cell.angle_beta   90.00
_cell.angle_gamma   90.00
#
_symmetry.space_group_name_H-M   'P 1'
#
loop_
_entity.id
_entity.type
_entity.pdbx_description
1 polymer ?
#
loop_
_entity_poly.entity_id
_entity_poly.type
_entity_poly.pdbx_seq_one_letter_code
_entity_poly.pdbx_strand_id
1 'polypeptide(L)'
;RSLLKKTVEDAKKAGLTFAFGTEMEFYLFRLDEDGEPTKIPYDRAGYMDIAPADKGENVRREACLTLERMGIRPESSHHEEGPGQNEIDFRYADPVTAADNAVTFRAAVDTVAARNGLYADFGPKPLADKAGNGMHINFSAVSEDKRDVMPQVLAGVLAHVEAMTAFLNPTEESY
;
A
#
# COMPACT_ATOMS: atom_id res chain seq x y z
N ARG A 1 -9.77 8.75 11.03
CA ARG A 1 -10.97 7.94 10.80
C ARG A 1 -12.27 8.75 10.86
N SER A 2 -12.51 9.56 11.89
CA SER A 2 -13.75 10.38 12.03
C SER A 2 -13.93 11.38 10.87
N LEU A 3 -12.85 12.07 10.46
CA LEU A 3 -12.87 12.98 9.33
C LEU A 3 -13.29 12.24 8.05
N LEU A 4 -12.66 11.09 7.75
CA LEU A 4 -13.00 10.29 6.58
C LEU A 4 -14.47 9.85 6.57
N LYS A 5 -15.00 9.39 7.73
CA LYS A 5 -16.41 9.04 7.85
C LYS A 5 -17.32 10.22 7.50
N LYS A 6 -17.02 11.40 8.04
CA LYS A 6 -17.78 12.62 7.73
C LYS A 6 -17.72 12.94 6.23
N THR A 7 -16.53 12.86 5.61
CA THR A 7 -16.37 13.11 4.16
C THR A 7 -17.18 12.10 3.33
N VAL A 8 -17.20 10.84 3.71
CA VAL A 8 -18.00 9.81 3.04
C VAL A 8 -19.50 10.09 3.17
N GLU A 9 -19.97 10.55 4.35
CA GLU A 9 -21.35 10.96 4.54
C GLU A 9 -21.71 12.19 3.69
N ASP A 10 -20.82 13.17 3.58
CA ASP A 10 -21.04 14.37 2.77
C ASP A 10 -21.04 14.01 1.26
N ALA A 11 -20.19 13.09 0.82
CA ALA A 11 -20.22 12.56 -0.54
C ALA A 11 -21.56 11.84 -0.85
N LYS A 12 -22.04 11.03 0.07
CA LYS A 12 -23.36 10.36 -0.07
C LYS A 12 -24.51 11.36 -0.16
N LYS A 13 -24.49 12.43 0.64
CA LYS A 13 -25.50 13.51 0.52
C LYS A 13 -25.47 14.20 -0.85
N ALA A 14 -24.30 14.23 -1.49
CA ALA A 14 -24.13 14.72 -2.86
C ALA A 14 -24.49 13.67 -3.93
N GLY A 15 -25.01 12.51 -3.54
CA GLY A 15 -25.38 11.43 -4.46
C GLY A 15 -24.18 10.64 -4.99
N LEU A 16 -23.03 10.67 -4.31
CA LEU A 16 -21.80 10.01 -4.74
C LEU A 16 -21.39 8.89 -3.79
N THR A 17 -20.97 7.77 -4.36
CA THR A 17 -20.35 6.64 -3.63
C THR A 17 -18.99 6.35 -4.23
N PHE A 18 -17.99 6.18 -3.35
CA PHE A 18 -16.62 5.89 -3.73
C PHE A 18 -16.20 4.49 -3.30
N ALA A 19 -15.31 3.88 -4.07
CA ALA A 19 -14.56 2.69 -3.68
C ALA A 19 -13.06 2.94 -3.92
N PHE A 20 -12.23 2.44 -3.00
CA PHE A 20 -10.78 2.55 -3.06
C PHE A 20 -10.12 1.17 -3.02
N GLY A 21 -9.09 0.98 -3.86
CA GLY A 21 -8.15 -0.12 -3.81
C GLY A 21 -6.75 0.43 -3.54
N THR A 22 -5.98 -0.23 -2.70
CA THR A 22 -4.62 0.19 -2.37
C THR A 22 -3.61 -0.84 -2.85
N GLU A 23 -2.53 -0.34 -3.44
CA GLU A 23 -1.31 -1.07 -3.79
C GLU A 23 -0.24 -0.60 -2.82
N MET A 24 0.38 -1.52 -2.10
CA MET A 24 1.29 -1.16 -1.02
C MET A 24 2.64 -1.84 -1.20
N GLU A 25 3.65 -1.02 -1.43
CA GLU A 25 5.03 -1.45 -1.59
C GLU A 25 5.80 -1.37 -0.26
N PHE A 26 6.75 -2.27 -0.09
CA PHE A 26 7.63 -2.32 1.05
C PHE A 26 8.92 -3.07 0.72
N TYR A 27 10.01 -2.69 1.40
CA TYR A 27 11.26 -3.43 1.34
C TYR A 27 11.35 -4.43 2.48
N LEU A 28 11.98 -5.57 2.22
CA LEU A 28 12.40 -6.54 3.23
C LEU A 28 13.92 -6.46 3.39
N PHE A 29 14.36 -6.10 4.61
CA PHE A 29 15.76 -6.02 4.99
C PHE A 29 16.13 -7.11 5.99
N ARG A 30 17.40 -7.46 5.98
CA ARG A 30 17.97 -8.35 6.99
C ARG A 30 18.15 -7.61 8.31
N LEU A 31 18.07 -8.36 9.39
CA LEU A 31 18.53 -7.91 10.70
C LEU A 31 20.02 -8.20 10.86
N ASP A 32 20.69 -7.46 11.72
CA ASP A 32 22.06 -7.75 12.15
C ASP A 32 22.11 -8.83 13.26
N GLU A 33 23.31 -9.06 13.83
CA GLU A 33 23.52 -10.08 14.87
C GLU A 33 22.81 -9.76 16.19
N ASP A 34 22.53 -8.48 16.44
CA ASP A 34 21.81 -7.98 17.61
C ASP A 34 20.29 -7.92 17.38
N GLY A 35 19.82 -8.22 16.16
CA GLY A 35 18.43 -8.18 15.76
C GLY A 35 17.94 -6.80 15.33
N GLU A 36 18.85 -5.85 15.09
CA GLU A 36 18.51 -4.50 14.65
C GLU A 36 18.36 -4.43 13.12
N PRO A 37 17.47 -3.57 12.61
CA PRO A 37 17.26 -3.39 11.17
C PRO A 37 18.52 -2.90 10.44
N THR A 38 18.84 -3.55 9.32
CA THR A 38 19.90 -3.09 8.42
C THR A 38 19.31 -2.49 7.13
N LYS A 39 20.16 -1.98 6.25
CA LYS A 39 19.80 -1.62 4.85
C LYS A 39 20.30 -2.68 3.86
N ILE A 40 20.52 -3.92 4.32
CA ILE A 40 20.89 -5.04 3.45
C ILE A 40 19.61 -5.71 2.94
N PRO A 41 19.29 -5.60 1.64
CA PRO A 41 18.09 -6.22 1.08
C PRO A 41 18.09 -7.74 1.30
N TYR A 42 16.90 -8.30 1.49
CA TYR A 42 16.73 -9.73 1.71
C TYR A 42 17.18 -10.57 0.50
N ASP A 43 16.96 -10.05 -0.69
CA ASP A 43 17.41 -10.64 -1.95
C ASP A 43 17.95 -9.58 -2.94
N ARG A 44 18.17 -10.00 -4.19
CA ARG A 44 18.61 -9.16 -5.30
C ARG A 44 17.76 -9.39 -6.56
N ALA A 45 16.56 -9.89 -6.37
CA ALA A 45 15.62 -10.06 -7.44
C ALA A 45 15.14 -8.70 -7.99
N GLY A 46 14.51 -8.71 -9.13
CA GLY A 46 13.90 -7.56 -9.79
C GLY A 46 12.42 -7.77 -10.06
N TYR A 47 11.85 -6.85 -10.82
CA TYR A 47 10.42 -6.81 -11.09
C TYR A 47 9.89 -8.12 -11.68
N MET A 48 8.86 -8.67 -11.03
CA MET A 48 8.20 -9.92 -11.41
C MET A 48 9.09 -11.17 -11.40
N ASP A 49 10.27 -11.10 -10.81
CA ASP A 49 11.09 -12.29 -10.58
C ASP A 49 10.35 -13.27 -9.66
N ILE A 50 10.67 -14.54 -9.83
CA ILE A 50 10.12 -15.65 -9.04
C ILE A 50 11.24 -16.39 -8.29
N ALA A 51 10.87 -17.28 -7.37
CA ALA A 51 11.83 -18.15 -6.71
C ALA A 51 12.68 -18.93 -7.73
N PRO A 52 13.99 -19.15 -7.49
CA PRO A 52 14.73 -18.88 -6.24
C PRO A 52 15.32 -17.47 -6.13
N ALA A 53 15.19 -16.60 -7.13
CA ALA A 53 15.72 -15.23 -7.08
C ALA A 53 14.94 -14.40 -6.06
N ASP A 54 13.62 -14.39 -6.17
CA ASP A 54 12.70 -13.84 -5.18
C ASP A 54 12.66 -14.71 -3.92
N LYS A 55 13.25 -14.22 -2.84
CA LYS A 55 13.22 -14.87 -1.53
C LYS A 55 12.07 -14.37 -0.65
N GLY A 56 11.46 -13.25 -1.02
CA GLY A 56 10.33 -12.64 -0.32
C GLY A 56 9.00 -13.37 -0.52
N GLU A 57 8.90 -14.28 -1.50
CA GLU A 57 7.68 -14.99 -1.85
C GLU A 57 6.99 -15.63 -0.64
N ASN A 58 7.74 -16.33 0.22
CA ASN A 58 7.16 -16.98 1.40
C ASN A 58 6.62 -15.97 2.43
N VAL A 59 7.29 -14.83 2.59
CA VAL A 59 6.84 -13.75 3.49
C VAL A 59 5.54 -13.13 2.96
N ARG A 60 5.51 -12.79 1.67
CA ARG A 60 4.29 -12.28 1.03
C ARG A 60 3.14 -13.29 1.14
N ARG A 61 3.40 -14.56 0.88
CA ARG A 61 2.40 -15.63 0.99
C ARG A 61 1.84 -15.74 2.41
N GLU A 62 2.70 -15.73 3.43
CA GLU A 62 2.25 -15.76 4.84
C GLU A 62 1.44 -14.51 5.18
N ALA A 63 1.86 -13.34 4.71
CA ALA A 63 1.13 -12.08 4.88
C ALA A 63 -0.25 -12.16 4.21
N CYS A 64 -0.33 -12.57 2.95
CA CYS A 64 -1.60 -12.73 2.23
C CYS A 64 -2.56 -13.69 2.95
N LEU A 65 -2.11 -14.87 3.36
CA LEU A 65 -2.93 -15.83 4.09
C LEU A 65 -3.38 -15.29 5.47
N THR A 66 -2.56 -14.48 6.12
CA THR A 66 -2.91 -13.83 7.38
C THR A 66 -4.00 -12.78 7.15
N LEU A 67 -3.82 -11.93 6.13
CA LEU A 67 -4.78 -10.91 5.75
C LEU A 67 -6.15 -11.52 5.37
N GLU A 68 -6.16 -12.61 4.60
CA GLU A 68 -7.40 -13.33 4.26
C GLU A 68 -8.16 -13.80 5.50
N ARG A 69 -7.45 -14.36 6.50
CA ARG A 69 -8.05 -14.76 7.78
C ARG A 69 -8.60 -13.59 8.58
N MET A 70 -8.06 -12.39 8.37
CA MET A 70 -8.53 -11.14 8.97
C MET A 70 -9.68 -10.50 8.17
N GLY A 71 -10.07 -11.09 7.03
CA GLY A 71 -11.14 -10.60 6.15
C GLY A 71 -10.68 -9.57 5.12
N ILE A 72 -9.38 -9.30 5.02
CA ILE A 72 -8.77 -8.48 3.97
C ILE A 72 -8.40 -9.42 2.82
N ARG A 73 -8.83 -9.08 1.60
CA ARG A 73 -8.62 -9.95 0.43
C ARG A 73 -7.49 -9.43 -0.43
N PRO A 74 -6.30 -10.04 -0.42
CA PRO A 74 -5.26 -9.76 -1.38
C PRO A 74 -5.75 -10.04 -2.80
N GLU A 75 -5.30 -9.28 -3.77
CA GLU A 75 -5.64 -9.42 -5.19
C GLU A 75 -4.43 -9.79 -6.02
N SER A 76 -3.29 -9.15 -5.76
CA SER A 76 -1.99 -9.53 -6.32
C SER A 76 -0.86 -9.46 -5.29
N SER A 77 0.24 -10.11 -5.59
CA SER A 77 1.45 -10.13 -4.77
C SER A 77 2.64 -10.50 -5.64
N HIS A 78 3.65 -9.64 -5.72
CA HIS A 78 4.82 -9.85 -6.57
C HIS A 78 6.07 -9.17 -6.01
N HIS A 79 7.23 -9.53 -6.57
CA HIS A 79 8.48 -8.83 -6.33
C HIS A 79 8.51 -7.54 -7.16
N GLU A 80 8.94 -6.44 -6.53
CA GLU A 80 9.06 -5.14 -7.15
C GLU A 80 10.46 -4.90 -7.77
N GLU A 81 10.68 -3.70 -8.32
CA GLU A 81 11.89 -3.34 -9.06
C GLU A 81 13.14 -3.35 -8.19
N GLY A 82 13.03 -2.87 -6.96
CA GLY A 82 14.14 -2.78 -6.03
C GLY A 82 14.52 -4.12 -5.40
N PRO A 83 15.81 -4.36 -5.08
CA PRO A 83 16.24 -5.58 -4.43
C PRO A 83 15.56 -5.72 -3.06
N GLY A 84 14.88 -6.85 -2.83
CA GLY A 84 14.08 -7.09 -1.63
C GLY A 84 12.81 -6.26 -1.54
N GLN A 85 12.40 -5.58 -2.61
CA GLN A 85 11.16 -4.83 -2.68
C GLN A 85 10.00 -5.72 -3.09
N ASN A 86 8.86 -5.52 -2.44
CA ASN A 86 7.67 -6.36 -2.56
C ASN A 86 6.44 -5.47 -2.66
N GLU A 87 5.40 -5.97 -3.32
CA GLU A 87 4.09 -5.35 -3.37
C GLU A 87 3.00 -6.35 -3.06
N ILE A 88 1.97 -5.89 -2.37
CA ILE A 88 0.72 -6.62 -2.19
C ILE A 88 -0.43 -5.64 -2.37
N ASP A 89 -1.34 -6.00 -3.28
CA ASP A 89 -2.55 -5.25 -3.55
C ASP A 89 -3.74 -5.95 -2.93
N PHE A 90 -4.74 -5.20 -2.53
CA PHE A 90 -5.99 -5.79 -2.05
C PHE A 90 -7.21 -5.17 -2.69
N ARG A 91 -8.25 -5.98 -2.75
CA ARG A 91 -9.51 -5.62 -3.38
C ARG A 91 -10.02 -4.31 -2.84
N TYR A 92 -10.62 -3.55 -3.75
CA TYR A 92 -11.31 -2.32 -3.41
C TYR A 92 -12.41 -2.55 -2.35
N ALA A 93 -12.61 -1.55 -1.53
CA ALA A 93 -13.64 -1.49 -0.49
C ALA A 93 -14.21 -0.07 -0.41
N ASP A 94 -15.21 0.13 0.46
CA ASP A 94 -15.62 1.47 0.82
C ASP A 94 -14.44 2.25 1.46
N PRO A 95 -14.43 3.58 1.39
CA PRO A 95 -13.26 4.37 1.77
C PRO A 95 -12.77 4.14 3.21
N VAL A 96 -13.68 3.92 4.15
CA VAL A 96 -13.32 3.71 5.57
C VAL A 96 -12.71 2.33 5.75
N THR A 97 -13.29 1.31 5.14
CA THR A 97 -12.77 -0.05 5.17
C THR A 97 -11.41 -0.12 4.47
N ALA A 98 -11.24 0.52 3.30
CA ALA A 98 -9.95 0.56 2.60
C ALA A 98 -8.85 1.18 3.46
N ALA A 99 -9.14 2.30 4.14
CA ALA A 99 -8.18 2.94 5.04
C ALA A 99 -7.85 2.06 6.27
N ASP A 100 -8.85 1.42 6.87
CA ASP A 100 -8.65 0.49 8.00
C ASP A 100 -7.82 -0.73 7.56
N ASN A 101 -8.05 -1.25 6.34
CA ASN A 101 -7.31 -2.36 5.75
C ASN A 101 -5.82 -1.99 5.53
N ALA A 102 -5.53 -0.79 5.01
CA ALA A 102 -4.16 -0.34 4.80
C ALA A 102 -3.36 -0.26 6.11
N VAL A 103 -3.96 0.24 7.18
CA VAL A 103 -3.32 0.27 8.52
C VAL A 103 -3.10 -1.14 9.06
N THR A 104 -4.09 -2.01 8.90
CA THR A 104 -4.02 -3.42 9.35
C THR A 104 -2.98 -4.21 8.54
N PHE A 105 -2.92 -3.98 7.23
CA PHE A 105 -1.92 -4.56 6.34
C PHE A 105 -0.51 -4.31 6.84
N ARG A 106 -0.18 -3.05 7.11
CA ARG A 106 1.15 -2.68 7.59
C ARG A 106 1.52 -3.46 8.85
N ALA A 107 0.65 -3.49 9.85
CA ALA A 107 0.88 -4.23 11.09
C ALA A 107 1.04 -5.76 10.86
N ALA A 108 0.29 -6.33 9.92
CA ALA A 108 0.38 -7.73 9.56
C ALA A 108 1.72 -8.05 8.88
N VAL A 109 2.14 -7.23 7.91
CA VAL A 109 3.43 -7.40 7.22
C VAL A 109 4.59 -7.24 8.17
N ASP A 110 4.61 -6.20 9.02
CA ASP A 110 5.64 -6.01 10.05
C ASP A 110 5.77 -7.25 10.94
N THR A 111 4.64 -7.79 11.40
CA THR A 111 4.60 -8.98 12.25
C THR A 111 5.11 -10.22 11.53
N VAL A 112 4.70 -10.43 10.28
CA VAL A 112 5.15 -11.58 9.47
C VAL A 112 6.63 -11.47 9.14
N ALA A 113 7.10 -10.28 8.76
CA ALA A 113 8.53 -10.04 8.51
C ALA A 113 9.38 -10.36 9.75
N ALA A 114 9.00 -9.82 10.92
CA ALA A 114 9.70 -10.07 12.17
C ALA A 114 9.76 -11.57 12.54
N ARG A 115 8.67 -12.31 12.33
CA ARG A 115 8.63 -13.76 12.54
C ARG A 115 9.55 -14.54 11.61
N ASN A 116 9.87 -13.98 10.47
CA ASN A 116 10.81 -14.52 9.48
C ASN A 116 12.24 -13.97 9.65
N GLY A 117 12.54 -13.25 10.74
CA GLY A 117 13.86 -12.67 11.01
C GLY A 117 14.22 -11.52 10.06
N LEU A 118 13.22 -10.77 9.62
CA LEU A 118 13.35 -9.66 8.68
C LEU A 118 12.71 -8.39 9.23
N TYR A 119 13.09 -7.26 8.66
CA TYR A 119 12.49 -5.97 8.87
C TYR A 119 11.76 -5.51 7.61
N ALA A 120 10.51 -5.09 7.73
CA ALA A 120 9.75 -4.47 6.66
C ALA A 120 9.87 -2.94 6.74
N ASP A 121 10.23 -2.30 5.63
CA ASP A 121 10.39 -0.84 5.55
C ASP A 121 9.39 -0.28 4.54
N PHE A 122 8.46 0.52 5.04
CA PHE A 122 7.44 1.24 4.26
C PHE A 122 7.82 2.71 4.00
N GLY A 123 9.03 3.10 4.34
CA GLY A 123 9.53 4.44 4.03
C GLY A 123 9.48 4.73 2.53
N PRO A 124 9.27 5.97 2.11
CA PRO A 124 9.10 6.29 0.68
C PRO A 124 10.38 6.05 -0.14
N LYS A 125 11.57 6.16 0.48
CA LYS A 125 12.86 5.98 -0.21
C LYS A 125 13.86 5.23 0.68
N PRO A 126 13.66 3.92 0.95
CA PRO A 126 14.53 3.17 1.88
C PRO A 126 15.98 3.03 1.42
N LEU A 127 16.20 3.00 0.10
CA LEU A 127 17.51 2.97 -0.55
C LEU A 127 17.61 4.12 -1.55
N ALA A 128 18.58 5.00 -1.36
CA ALA A 128 18.69 6.24 -2.12
C ALA A 128 18.87 6.04 -3.64
N ASP A 129 19.55 4.96 -4.04
CA ASP A 129 19.90 4.63 -5.43
C ASP A 129 18.97 3.58 -6.07
N LYS A 130 17.90 3.16 -5.39
CA LYS A 130 16.94 2.14 -5.84
C LYS A 130 15.53 2.73 -5.95
N ALA A 131 14.58 1.91 -6.43
CA ALA A 131 13.18 2.30 -6.49
C ALA A 131 12.65 2.74 -5.10
N GLY A 132 11.80 3.75 -5.06
CA GLY A 132 11.06 4.13 -3.86
C GLY A 132 9.86 3.23 -3.66
N ASN A 133 9.27 3.24 -2.45
CA ASN A 133 8.00 2.58 -2.21
C ASN A 133 6.84 3.49 -2.59
N GLY A 134 5.96 2.98 -3.45
CA GLY A 134 4.67 3.57 -3.72
C GLY A 134 3.61 3.12 -2.70
N MET A 135 2.63 3.98 -2.48
CA MET A 135 1.34 3.62 -1.93
C MET A 135 0.29 4.19 -2.88
N HIS A 136 -0.10 3.42 -3.87
CA HIS A 136 -1.06 3.87 -4.86
C HIS A 136 -2.49 3.68 -4.33
N ILE A 137 -3.33 4.67 -4.56
CA ILE A 137 -4.74 4.63 -4.19
C ILE A 137 -5.56 4.71 -5.48
N ASN A 138 -6.00 3.56 -5.95
CA ASN A 138 -6.94 3.46 -7.05
C ASN A 138 -8.34 3.79 -6.53
N PHE A 139 -9.11 4.57 -7.28
CA PHE A 139 -10.45 4.91 -6.85
C PHE A 139 -11.46 4.89 -7.99
N SER A 140 -12.69 4.62 -7.64
CA SER A 140 -13.85 4.77 -8.51
C SER A 140 -14.95 5.53 -7.79
N ALA A 141 -15.79 6.22 -8.58
CA ALA A 141 -16.94 6.94 -8.08
C ALA A 141 -18.18 6.60 -8.92
N VAL A 142 -19.30 6.41 -8.24
CA VAL A 142 -20.60 6.15 -8.86
C VAL A 142 -21.62 7.14 -8.32
N SER A 143 -22.41 7.74 -9.24
CA SER A 143 -23.57 8.57 -8.87
C SER A 143 -24.82 7.71 -8.69
N GLU A 144 -25.76 8.18 -7.85
CA GLU A 144 -27.04 7.49 -7.63
C GLU A 144 -27.85 7.32 -8.92
N ASP A 145 -27.78 8.29 -9.83
CA ASP A 145 -28.44 8.26 -11.14
C ASP A 145 -27.60 7.55 -12.23
N LYS A 146 -26.54 6.86 -11.84
CA LYS A 146 -25.64 6.05 -12.71
C LYS A 146 -24.94 6.86 -13.82
N ARG A 147 -24.84 8.18 -13.71
CA ARG A 147 -24.02 8.98 -14.63
C ARG A 147 -22.54 8.71 -14.35
N ASP A 148 -21.73 8.77 -15.39
CA ASP A 148 -20.28 8.79 -15.24
C ASP A 148 -19.86 10.15 -14.66
N VAL A 149 -19.32 10.11 -13.44
CA VAL A 149 -18.85 11.27 -12.67
C VAL A 149 -17.34 11.31 -12.56
N MET A 150 -16.63 10.30 -13.10
CA MET A 150 -15.18 10.22 -12.98
C MET A 150 -14.45 11.42 -13.59
N PRO A 151 -14.84 11.98 -14.75
CA PRO A 151 -14.19 13.18 -15.28
C PRO A 151 -14.24 14.37 -14.30
N GLN A 152 -15.37 14.59 -13.62
CA GLN A 152 -15.53 15.67 -12.66
C GLN A 152 -14.73 15.43 -11.37
N VAL A 153 -14.73 14.17 -10.88
CA VAL A 153 -13.94 13.78 -9.71
C VAL A 153 -12.45 13.94 -10.01
N LEU A 154 -11.98 13.47 -11.17
CA LEU A 154 -10.59 13.61 -11.59
C LEU A 154 -10.19 15.09 -11.72
N ALA A 155 -11.05 15.91 -12.33
CA ALA A 155 -10.80 17.35 -12.41
C ALA A 155 -10.66 17.99 -11.03
N GLY A 156 -11.49 17.57 -10.06
CA GLY A 156 -11.39 18.01 -8.67
C GLY A 156 -10.07 17.58 -8.01
N VAL A 157 -9.65 16.34 -8.19
CA VAL A 157 -8.36 15.84 -7.69
C VAL A 157 -7.20 16.65 -8.27
N LEU A 158 -7.18 16.83 -9.60
CA LEU A 158 -6.12 17.59 -10.27
C LEU A 158 -6.10 19.07 -9.85
N ALA A 159 -7.24 19.69 -9.60
CA ALA A 159 -7.33 21.07 -9.13
C ALA A 159 -6.75 21.25 -7.70
N HIS A 160 -6.64 20.19 -6.94
CA HIS A 160 -6.17 20.22 -5.55
C HIS A 160 -4.87 19.43 -5.31
N VAL A 161 -4.23 18.90 -6.37
CA VAL A 161 -3.07 18.00 -6.24
C VAL A 161 -1.91 18.63 -5.47
N GLU A 162 -1.62 19.91 -5.69
CA GLU A 162 -0.56 20.62 -4.96
C GLU A 162 -0.82 20.65 -3.44
N ALA A 163 -2.05 20.97 -3.03
CA ALA A 163 -2.43 20.97 -1.62
C ALA A 163 -2.48 19.53 -1.05
N MET A 164 -2.87 18.55 -1.84
CA MET A 164 -2.88 17.14 -1.47
C MET A 164 -1.48 16.61 -1.24
N THR A 165 -0.47 17.10 -1.96
CA THR A 165 0.93 16.66 -1.83
C THR A 165 1.43 16.77 -0.39
N ALA A 166 1.03 17.80 0.35
CA ALA A 166 1.38 17.96 1.77
C ALA A 166 0.89 16.80 2.68
N PHE A 167 -0.12 16.06 2.24
CA PHE A 167 -0.66 14.90 2.95
C PHE A 167 -0.20 13.58 2.34
N LEU A 168 -0.04 13.53 1.02
CA LEU A 168 0.34 12.32 0.30
C LEU A 168 1.86 12.07 0.34
N ASN A 169 2.65 13.13 0.45
CA ASN A 169 4.10 13.12 0.49
C ASN A 169 4.60 13.90 1.73
N PRO A 170 4.33 13.39 2.96
CA PRO A 170 4.47 14.21 4.18
C PRO A 170 5.88 14.31 4.74
N THR A 171 6.84 13.57 4.21
CA THR A 171 8.22 13.52 4.72
C THR A 171 9.22 14.06 3.69
N GLU A 172 10.39 14.51 4.15
CA GLU A 172 11.48 14.94 3.26
C GLU A 172 11.94 13.81 2.33
N GLU A 173 11.88 12.57 2.80
CA GLU A 173 12.23 11.37 2.02
C GLU A 173 11.24 11.04 0.90
N SER A 174 10.11 11.75 0.85
CA SER A 174 9.11 11.60 -0.22
C SER A 174 9.49 12.32 -1.52
N TYR A 175 10.59 13.10 -1.52
CA TYR A 175 11.02 13.94 -2.65
C TYR A 175 12.40 13.55 -3.18
#